data_3b94af3fe37493eab14da38117e656e5
#
_entry.id   3b94af3fe37493eab14da38117e656e5
#
_cell.length_a   1.000
_cell.length_b   1.000
_cell.length_c   1.000
_cell.angle_alpha   90.00
_cell.angle_beta   90.00
_cell.angle_gamma   90.00
#
_symmetry.space_group_name_H-M   'P 1'
#
loop_
_entity.id
_entity.type
_entity.pdbx_description
1 polymer ?
#
loop_
_entity_poly.entity_id
_entity_poly.type
_entity_poly.pdbx_seq_one_letter_code
_entity_poly.pdbx_strand_id
1 'polypeptide(L)'
;MKTDNIGVFPLFAWPLMRHTLEQNQSNSAIDYIARNEELRSNQGNLIHPSIEILERPELASLKQDILEHVDFFAKQILCYVDVEVELLQSWINVTPPGMIHHVHSHRNSIISGTYYPFGTDKSPIVFHNPNNFQFQPNTDDANQSPLGMISRNCIFVNPGPSELMLWLSPLSHEVRQNGSDKDRISLSFNVMIRGFVGHKESLSGVSL
;
A
#
# COMPACT_ATOMS: atom_id res chain seq x y z
N MET A 1 -34.43 14.86 14.76
CA MET A 1 -33.67 14.07 15.73
C MET A 1 -32.50 14.94 16.24
N LYS A 2 -32.34 15.14 17.54
CA LYS A 2 -31.15 15.85 18.08
C LYS A 2 -29.97 14.88 18.00
N THR A 3 -28.92 15.23 17.27
CA THR A 3 -27.75 14.37 17.02
C THR A 3 -26.58 14.66 17.97
N ASP A 4 -26.79 15.52 18.96
CA ASP A 4 -25.74 16.10 19.79
C ASP A 4 -25.00 15.11 20.72
N ASN A 5 -25.42 13.83 20.78
CA ASN A 5 -24.83 12.80 21.61
C ASN A 5 -24.66 11.43 20.89
N ILE A 6 -24.58 11.43 19.56
CA ILE A 6 -24.34 10.20 18.81
C ILE A 6 -22.83 10.02 18.63
N GLY A 7 -22.25 9.01 19.31
CA GLY A 7 -20.88 8.58 19.05
C GLY A 7 -20.87 7.44 18.02
N VAL A 8 -20.04 7.56 16.99
CA VAL A 8 -19.82 6.49 16.00
C VAL A 8 -18.35 6.13 16.00
N PHE A 9 -18.06 4.85 16.21
CA PHE A 9 -16.70 4.32 16.24
C PHE A 9 -16.53 3.26 15.16
N PRO A 10 -15.50 3.37 14.28
CA PRO A 10 -15.19 2.33 13.31
C PRO A 10 -14.56 1.13 14.03
N LEU A 11 -15.33 0.07 14.24
CA LEU A 11 -14.80 -1.17 14.78
C LEU A 11 -14.09 -1.96 13.67
N PHE A 12 -12.88 -2.50 13.98
CA PHE A 12 -12.11 -3.34 13.05
C PHE A 12 -11.81 -2.66 11.70
N ALA A 13 -11.52 -1.36 11.74
CA ALA A 13 -11.13 -0.60 10.56
C ALA A 13 -9.80 -1.10 9.97
N TRP A 14 -9.70 -1.14 8.64
CA TRP A 14 -8.47 -1.42 7.91
C TRP A 14 -7.75 -0.09 7.62
N PRO A 15 -6.62 0.19 8.29
CA PRO A 15 -5.94 1.47 8.10
C PRO A 15 -5.24 1.52 6.75
N LEU A 16 -5.32 2.68 6.09
CA LEU A 16 -4.49 3.08 4.97
C LEU A 16 -3.74 4.34 5.37
N MET A 17 -2.42 4.25 5.53
CA MET A 17 -1.57 5.43 5.74
C MET A 17 -1.15 6.02 4.40
N ARG A 18 -1.16 7.33 4.29
CA ARG A 18 -0.69 8.10 3.14
C ARG A 18 0.22 9.20 3.63
N HIS A 19 1.38 9.38 2.98
CA HIS A 19 2.33 10.44 3.30
C HIS A 19 3.12 10.86 2.06
N THR A 20 3.37 12.15 1.89
CA THR A 20 4.20 12.67 0.80
C THR A 20 5.63 12.84 1.29
N LEU A 21 6.58 12.22 0.60
CA LEU A 21 8.01 12.28 0.90
C LEU A 21 8.73 13.29 -0.01
N GLU A 22 9.82 13.90 0.48
CA GLU A 22 10.66 14.79 -0.33
C GLU A 22 11.82 13.99 -0.97
N GLN A 23 11.57 13.28 -2.08
CA GLN A 23 12.48 12.29 -2.66
C GLN A 23 12.81 12.52 -4.14
N ASN A 24 13.17 13.74 -4.54
CA ASN A 24 13.41 14.09 -5.95
C ASN A 24 14.51 13.25 -6.63
N GLN A 25 15.62 12.94 -5.92
CA GLN A 25 16.70 12.11 -6.47
C GLN A 25 16.26 10.67 -6.65
N SER A 26 15.57 10.09 -5.67
CA SER A 26 15.01 8.74 -5.75
C SER A 26 13.97 8.62 -6.85
N ASN A 27 13.15 9.65 -7.07
CA ASN A 27 12.19 9.69 -8.19
C ASN A 27 12.89 9.56 -9.54
N SER A 28 14.00 10.29 -9.73
CA SER A 28 14.80 10.23 -10.97
C SER A 28 15.45 8.86 -11.15
N ALA A 29 15.94 8.25 -10.07
CA ALA A 29 16.52 6.91 -10.11
C ALA A 29 15.46 5.85 -10.46
N ILE A 30 14.27 5.91 -9.85
CA ILE A 30 13.17 4.99 -10.17
C ILE A 30 12.73 5.13 -11.64
N ASP A 31 12.61 6.36 -12.15
CA ASP A 31 12.26 6.60 -13.55
C ASP A 31 13.32 6.03 -14.49
N TYR A 32 14.61 6.23 -14.18
CA TYR A 32 15.71 5.68 -14.95
C TYR A 32 15.67 4.15 -15.02
N ILE A 33 15.51 3.48 -13.88
CA ILE A 33 15.41 2.01 -13.80
C ILE A 33 14.22 1.51 -14.62
N ALA A 34 13.03 2.13 -14.42
CA ALA A 34 11.80 1.72 -15.08
C ALA A 34 11.87 1.84 -16.62
N ARG A 35 12.67 2.77 -17.16
CA ARG A 35 12.76 3.03 -18.61
C ARG A 35 13.95 2.38 -19.30
N ASN A 36 15.00 2.06 -18.57
CA ASN A 36 16.28 1.65 -19.18
C ASN A 36 16.69 0.22 -18.80
N GLU A 37 16.01 -0.42 -17.84
CA GLU A 37 16.29 -1.79 -17.47
C GLU A 37 15.21 -2.75 -17.98
N GLU A 38 15.55 -4.05 -18.02
CA GLU A 38 14.63 -5.09 -18.49
C GLU A 38 13.38 -5.18 -17.60
N LEU A 39 12.21 -5.18 -18.23
CA LEU A 39 10.94 -5.44 -17.58
C LEU A 39 10.35 -6.75 -18.09
N ARG A 40 9.65 -7.47 -17.22
CA ARG A 40 8.95 -8.72 -17.57
C ARG A 40 7.44 -8.52 -17.54
N SER A 41 6.75 -9.26 -18.38
CA SER A 41 5.29 -9.30 -18.34
C SER A 41 4.82 -9.88 -16.99
N ASN A 42 3.87 -9.20 -16.39
CA ASN A 42 3.18 -9.61 -15.18
C ASN A 42 1.68 -9.45 -15.42
N GLN A 43 0.84 -10.28 -14.90
CA GLN A 43 -0.61 -10.39 -15.08
C GLN A 43 -1.37 -9.04 -15.30
N GLY A 44 -1.13 -8.39 -16.44
CA GLY A 44 -1.77 -7.14 -16.85
C GLY A 44 -0.87 -5.89 -16.81
N ASN A 45 0.35 -5.97 -16.27
CA ASN A 45 1.35 -4.89 -16.27
C ASN A 45 2.77 -5.43 -16.55
N LEU A 46 3.78 -4.60 -16.34
CA LEU A 46 5.20 -4.98 -16.40
C LEU A 46 5.80 -4.87 -14.99
N ILE A 47 6.77 -5.74 -14.70
CA ILE A 47 7.50 -5.75 -13.44
C ILE A 47 9.01 -5.85 -13.68
N HIS A 48 9.79 -5.14 -12.89
CA HIS A 48 11.24 -5.33 -12.85
C HIS A 48 11.59 -6.69 -12.22
N PRO A 49 12.53 -7.47 -12.78
CA PRO A 49 12.84 -8.83 -12.31
C PRO A 49 13.49 -8.89 -10.92
N SER A 50 14.12 -7.81 -10.45
CA SER A 50 14.69 -7.76 -9.10
C SER A 50 13.60 -7.56 -8.06
N ILE A 51 13.74 -8.26 -6.95
CA ILE A 51 12.92 -8.11 -5.74
C ILE A 51 13.65 -7.37 -4.62
N GLU A 52 14.78 -6.74 -4.92
CA GLU A 52 15.66 -6.04 -3.98
C GLU A 52 15.96 -4.61 -4.45
N ILE A 53 14.99 -3.94 -5.05
CA ILE A 53 15.17 -2.59 -5.65
C ILE A 53 15.59 -1.56 -4.59
N LEU A 54 15.04 -1.61 -3.39
CA LEU A 54 15.41 -0.68 -2.31
C LEU A 54 16.81 -0.92 -1.71
N GLU A 55 17.49 -2.02 -2.09
CA GLU A 55 18.89 -2.25 -1.70
C GLU A 55 19.90 -1.50 -2.58
N ARG A 56 19.45 -0.86 -3.63
CA ARG A 56 20.31 -0.06 -4.51
C ARG A 56 20.78 1.21 -3.81
N PRO A 57 22.09 1.56 -3.93
CA PRO A 57 22.68 2.73 -3.24
C PRO A 57 21.95 4.05 -3.57
N GLU A 58 21.49 4.23 -4.81
CA GLU A 58 20.75 5.41 -5.26
C GLU A 58 19.37 5.58 -4.62
N LEU A 59 18.85 4.53 -3.98
CA LEU A 59 17.57 4.51 -3.26
C LEU A 59 17.73 4.44 -1.73
N ALA A 60 18.95 4.53 -1.20
CA ALA A 60 19.22 4.39 0.23
C ALA A 60 18.44 5.39 1.10
N SER A 61 18.35 6.65 0.67
CA SER A 61 17.56 7.67 1.38
C SER A 61 16.06 7.32 1.40
N LEU A 62 15.51 6.91 0.25
CA LEU A 62 14.12 6.49 0.16
C LEU A 62 13.83 5.25 1.03
N LYS A 63 14.76 4.28 1.04
CA LYS A 63 14.65 3.10 1.89
C LYS A 63 14.58 3.47 3.37
N GLN A 64 15.44 4.38 3.82
CA GLN A 64 15.43 4.85 5.20
C GLN A 64 14.10 5.50 5.55
N ASP A 65 13.60 6.45 4.74
CA ASP A 65 12.33 7.11 4.98
C ASP A 65 11.16 6.11 4.99
N ILE A 66 11.16 5.14 4.07
CA ILE A 66 10.14 4.08 4.04
C ILE A 66 10.17 3.29 5.36
N LEU A 67 11.34 2.85 5.83
CA LEU A 67 11.45 2.06 7.06
C LEU A 67 11.01 2.83 8.29
N GLU A 68 11.31 4.11 8.39
CA GLU A 68 10.85 4.99 9.48
C GLU A 68 9.31 5.08 9.50
N HIS A 69 8.68 5.22 8.34
CA HIS A 69 7.22 5.27 8.22
C HIS A 69 6.55 3.91 8.46
N VAL A 70 7.20 2.82 8.06
CA VAL A 70 6.74 1.45 8.36
C VAL A 70 6.80 1.18 9.86
N ASP A 71 7.88 1.58 10.53
CA ASP A 71 8.01 1.45 11.98
C ASP A 71 6.94 2.27 12.72
N PHE A 72 6.71 3.50 12.27
CA PHE A 72 5.60 4.33 12.77
C PHE A 72 4.24 3.65 12.57
N PHE A 73 3.99 3.11 11.36
CA PHE A 73 2.72 2.43 11.06
C PHE A 73 2.53 1.21 11.96
N ALA A 74 3.56 0.38 12.13
CA ALA A 74 3.51 -0.79 12.99
C ALA A 74 3.25 -0.42 14.46
N LYS A 75 3.99 0.54 15.01
CA LYS A 75 3.97 0.86 16.44
C LYS A 75 2.87 1.82 16.85
N GLN A 76 2.58 2.85 16.02
CA GLN A 76 1.61 3.90 16.40
C GLN A 76 0.21 3.65 15.82
N ILE A 77 0.08 3.02 14.66
CA ILE A 77 -1.21 2.77 14.03
C ILE A 77 -1.72 1.37 14.35
N LEU A 78 -0.86 0.34 14.24
CA LEU A 78 -1.23 -1.04 14.54
C LEU A 78 -1.00 -1.42 16.02
N CYS A 79 -0.35 -0.54 16.79
CA CYS A 79 -0.06 -0.73 18.21
C CYS A 79 0.74 -2.01 18.51
N TYR A 80 1.61 -2.43 17.61
CA TYR A 80 2.51 -3.56 17.85
C TYR A 80 3.61 -3.17 18.84
N VAL A 81 3.90 -4.06 19.79
CA VAL A 81 4.93 -3.86 20.82
C VAL A 81 5.98 -4.96 20.72
N ASP A 82 7.21 -4.63 21.13
CA ASP A 82 8.33 -5.58 21.17
C ASP A 82 8.64 -6.25 19.81
N VAL A 83 8.41 -5.53 18.71
CA VAL A 83 8.69 -5.99 17.35
C VAL A 83 9.62 -5.05 16.62
N GLU A 84 10.41 -5.60 15.70
CA GLU A 84 11.20 -4.90 14.70
C GLU A 84 10.58 -5.10 13.32
N VAL A 85 10.73 -4.14 12.43
CA VAL A 85 10.24 -4.23 11.04
C VAL A 85 11.38 -4.67 10.12
N GLU A 86 11.10 -5.62 9.23
CA GLU A 86 12.05 -6.13 8.25
C GLU A 86 11.49 -6.03 6.84
N LEU A 87 12.24 -5.35 5.96
CA LEU A 87 11.93 -5.31 4.53
C LEU A 87 12.26 -6.68 3.91
N LEU A 88 11.26 -7.33 3.34
CA LEU A 88 11.42 -8.64 2.70
C LEU A 88 11.75 -8.54 1.22
N GLN A 89 11.03 -7.67 0.51
CA GLN A 89 11.06 -7.55 -0.95
C GLN A 89 10.71 -6.14 -1.36
N SER A 90 11.30 -5.69 -2.48
CA SER A 90 10.93 -4.45 -3.13
C SER A 90 11.12 -4.55 -4.64
N TRP A 91 10.15 -4.06 -5.42
CA TRP A 91 10.16 -4.14 -6.88
C TRP A 91 9.48 -2.93 -7.52
N ILE A 92 9.84 -2.67 -8.79
CA ILE A 92 9.17 -1.64 -9.59
C ILE A 92 8.10 -2.29 -10.47
N ASN A 93 6.92 -1.68 -10.48
CA ASN A 93 5.84 -1.95 -11.41
C ASN A 93 5.72 -0.80 -12.41
N VAL A 94 5.50 -1.16 -13.68
CA VAL A 94 5.17 -0.23 -14.76
C VAL A 94 3.85 -0.67 -15.37
N THR A 95 2.86 0.21 -15.37
CA THR A 95 1.55 -0.02 -15.99
C THR A 95 1.40 0.93 -17.17
N PRO A 96 1.68 0.49 -18.41
CA PRO A 96 1.52 1.28 -19.63
C PRO A 96 0.07 1.73 -19.84
N PRO A 97 -0.16 2.73 -20.72
CA PRO A 97 -1.49 3.14 -21.14
C PRO A 97 -2.37 1.96 -21.55
N GLY A 98 -3.60 1.92 -21.06
CA GLY A 98 -4.58 0.85 -21.34
C GLY A 98 -4.39 -0.44 -20.55
N MET A 99 -3.26 -0.63 -19.84
CA MET A 99 -3.01 -1.82 -19.03
C MET A 99 -3.57 -1.70 -17.60
N ILE A 100 -3.64 -2.82 -16.91
CA ILE A 100 -4.15 -2.95 -15.54
C ILE A 100 -3.12 -3.67 -14.66
N HIS A 101 -3.35 -3.71 -13.35
CA HIS A 101 -2.76 -4.73 -12.48
C HIS A 101 -3.89 -5.49 -11.78
N HIS A 102 -3.90 -6.81 -11.91
CA HIS A 102 -5.00 -7.67 -11.45
C HIS A 102 -5.26 -7.57 -9.94
N VAL A 103 -6.44 -8.03 -9.52
CA VAL A 103 -6.79 -8.12 -8.08
C VAL A 103 -5.89 -9.13 -7.38
N HIS A 104 -5.23 -8.72 -6.32
CA HIS A 104 -4.34 -9.58 -5.52
C HIS A 104 -4.19 -9.08 -4.09
N SER A 105 -3.57 -9.87 -3.24
CA SER A 105 -3.07 -9.52 -1.92
C SER A 105 -1.68 -10.11 -1.72
N HIS A 106 -0.94 -9.66 -0.71
CA HIS A 106 0.41 -10.14 -0.46
C HIS A 106 0.39 -11.18 0.66
N ARG A 107 0.95 -12.36 0.36
CA ARG A 107 1.13 -13.43 1.35
C ARG A 107 2.53 -13.38 1.95
N ASN A 108 2.69 -13.97 3.14
CA ASN A 108 3.97 -14.04 3.86
C ASN A 108 4.56 -12.66 4.20
N SER A 109 3.69 -11.68 4.39
CA SER A 109 4.04 -10.34 4.88
C SER A 109 2.90 -9.80 5.72
N ILE A 110 3.18 -8.82 6.57
CA ILE A 110 2.19 -8.20 7.45
C ILE A 110 1.80 -6.81 6.96
N ILE A 111 2.79 -6.03 6.52
CA ILE A 111 2.60 -4.68 5.97
C ILE A 111 3.08 -4.69 4.53
N SER A 112 2.27 -4.14 3.65
CA SER A 112 2.65 -3.84 2.27
C SER A 112 2.61 -2.34 2.04
N GLY A 113 3.44 -1.87 1.14
CA GLY A 113 3.47 -0.48 0.78
C GLY A 113 3.84 -0.26 -0.68
N THR A 114 3.52 0.93 -1.12
CA THR A 114 3.89 1.39 -2.46
C THR A 114 4.26 2.86 -2.40
N TYR A 115 5.40 3.19 -3.01
CA TYR A 115 5.83 4.55 -3.25
C TYR A 115 5.56 4.92 -4.71
N TYR A 116 5.01 6.11 -4.92
CA TYR A 116 4.65 6.65 -6.23
C TYR A 116 5.54 7.85 -6.53
N PRO A 117 6.58 7.72 -7.37
CA PRO A 117 7.43 8.85 -7.73
C PRO A 117 6.66 9.96 -8.47
N PHE A 118 5.61 9.56 -9.18
CA PHE A 118 4.75 10.47 -9.97
C PHE A 118 3.27 10.25 -9.64
N GLY A 119 2.43 11.26 -9.87
CA GLY A 119 0.99 11.14 -9.67
C GLY A 119 0.30 10.17 -10.65
N THR A 120 -0.86 9.65 -10.26
CA THR A 120 -1.59 8.62 -11.01
C THR A 120 -3.08 8.93 -11.17
N ASP A 121 -3.43 10.14 -11.57
CA ASP A 121 -4.80 10.70 -11.60
C ASP A 121 -5.81 9.91 -12.45
N LYS A 122 -5.35 9.16 -13.46
CA LYS A 122 -6.20 8.33 -14.34
C LYS A 122 -5.94 6.83 -14.21
N SER A 123 -5.28 6.42 -13.14
CA SER A 123 -4.91 5.03 -12.89
C SER A 123 -4.93 4.74 -11.39
N PRO A 124 -6.11 4.74 -10.76
CA PRO A 124 -6.23 4.56 -9.32
C PRO A 124 -5.81 3.15 -8.89
N ILE A 125 -5.26 3.07 -7.68
CA ILE A 125 -5.26 1.83 -6.92
C ILE A 125 -6.64 1.68 -6.25
N VAL A 126 -7.19 0.48 -6.26
CA VAL A 126 -8.51 0.18 -5.71
C VAL A 126 -8.36 -0.85 -4.62
N PHE A 127 -8.79 -0.53 -3.42
CA PHE A 127 -8.85 -1.45 -2.29
C PHE A 127 -10.24 -2.03 -2.17
N HIS A 128 -10.33 -3.36 -2.05
CA HIS A 128 -11.58 -4.09 -1.88
C HIS A 128 -11.91 -4.25 -0.41
N ASN A 129 -13.17 -4.01 -0.05
CA ASN A 129 -13.63 -4.17 1.33
C ASN A 129 -13.50 -5.66 1.75
N PRO A 130 -12.71 -5.98 2.77
CA PRO A 130 -12.55 -7.35 3.24
C PRO A 130 -13.76 -7.86 4.02
N ASN A 131 -14.66 -6.96 4.45
CA ASN A 131 -15.87 -7.34 5.13
C ASN A 131 -16.92 -7.75 4.09
N ASN A 132 -17.40 -8.98 4.18
CA ASN A 132 -18.42 -9.49 3.27
C ASN A 132 -19.81 -9.17 3.83
N PHE A 133 -20.46 -8.14 3.29
CA PHE A 133 -21.82 -7.79 3.65
C PHE A 133 -22.83 -8.59 2.82
N GLN A 134 -23.82 -9.18 3.48
CA GLN A 134 -24.87 -9.95 2.81
C GLN A 134 -25.80 -9.10 1.93
N PHE A 135 -25.91 -7.80 2.25
CA PHE A 135 -26.70 -6.82 1.52
C PHE A 135 -25.80 -5.65 1.13
N GLN A 136 -25.91 -5.23 -0.12
CA GLN A 136 -25.12 -4.14 -0.68
C GLN A 136 -26.07 -3.02 -1.13
N PRO A 137 -26.53 -2.15 -0.21
CA PRO A 137 -27.34 -1.01 -0.61
C PRO A 137 -26.52 -0.02 -1.43
N ASN A 138 -27.19 0.80 -2.24
CA ASN A 138 -26.54 1.91 -2.91
C ASN A 138 -25.94 2.88 -1.87
N THR A 139 -24.70 3.24 -2.07
CA THR A 139 -23.98 4.20 -1.22
C THR A 139 -23.77 5.53 -1.95
N ASP A 140 -23.74 6.63 -1.19
CA ASP A 140 -23.36 7.93 -1.74
C ASP A 140 -21.83 7.97 -1.92
N ASP A 141 -21.37 7.74 -3.13
CA ASP A 141 -19.94 7.74 -3.48
C ASP A 141 -19.31 9.14 -3.40
N ALA A 142 -20.11 10.21 -3.41
CA ALA A 142 -19.63 11.57 -3.19
C ALA A 142 -19.26 11.85 -1.73
N ASN A 143 -19.80 11.07 -0.79
CA ASN A 143 -19.48 11.21 0.64
C ASN A 143 -18.09 10.63 0.95
N GLN A 144 -17.09 11.49 1.03
CA GLN A 144 -15.70 11.15 1.33
C GLN A 144 -15.39 11.06 2.83
N SER A 145 -16.41 11.11 3.71
CA SER A 145 -16.16 10.97 5.15
C SER A 145 -15.58 9.58 5.48
N PRO A 146 -14.67 9.48 6.48
CA PRO A 146 -14.14 8.19 6.90
C PRO A 146 -15.22 7.18 7.28
N LEU A 147 -16.34 7.63 7.85
CA LEU A 147 -17.48 6.78 8.21
C LEU A 147 -18.26 6.32 6.97
N GLY A 148 -18.37 7.16 5.94
CA GLY A 148 -19.01 6.81 4.66
C GLY A 148 -18.25 5.73 3.89
N MET A 149 -16.96 5.52 4.18
CA MET A 149 -16.14 4.49 3.54
C MET A 149 -16.38 3.07 4.08
N ILE A 150 -16.96 2.93 5.27
CA ILE A 150 -17.12 1.63 5.95
C ILE A 150 -17.99 0.64 5.15
N SER A 151 -19.04 1.14 4.51
CA SER A 151 -20.03 0.30 3.78
C SER A 151 -19.75 0.15 2.29
N ARG A 152 -18.71 0.78 1.76
CA ARG A 152 -18.36 0.66 0.33
C ARG A 152 -17.74 -0.69 0.01
N ASN A 153 -18.01 -1.21 -1.18
CA ASN A 153 -17.43 -2.45 -1.68
C ASN A 153 -15.94 -2.28 -2.03
N CYS A 154 -15.57 -1.10 -2.50
CA CYS A 154 -14.19 -0.75 -2.81
C CYS A 154 -13.96 0.76 -2.66
N ILE A 155 -12.69 1.13 -2.48
CA ILE A 155 -12.24 2.51 -2.38
C ILE A 155 -11.19 2.77 -3.44
N PHE A 156 -11.43 3.82 -4.26
CA PHE A 156 -10.51 4.29 -5.29
C PHE A 156 -9.59 5.34 -4.70
N VAL A 157 -8.29 5.16 -4.89
CA VAL A 157 -7.27 6.11 -4.44
C VAL A 157 -6.39 6.49 -5.61
N ASN A 158 -6.28 7.79 -5.88
CA ASN A 158 -5.29 8.34 -6.81
C ASN A 158 -4.10 8.85 -6.00
N PRO A 159 -2.94 8.17 -6.04
CA PRO A 159 -1.74 8.66 -5.39
C PRO A 159 -1.22 9.93 -6.06
N GLY A 160 -0.77 10.87 -5.24
CA GLY A 160 -0.02 12.04 -5.69
C GLY A 160 1.45 11.73 -6.00
N PRO A 161 2.20 12.71 -6.53
CA PRO A 161 3.64 12.56 -6.71
C PRO A 161 4.36 12.46 -5.35
N SER A 162 5.41 11.64 -5.31
CA SER A 162 6.23 11.35 -4.11
C SER A 162 5.41 10.80 -2.94
N GLU A 163 4.31 10.12 -3.21
CA GLU A 163 3.43 9.60 -2.16
C GLU A 163 3.78 8.17 -1.77
N LEU A 164 3.94 7.96 -0.48
CA LEU A 164 4.04 6.66 0.18
C LEU A 164 2.67 6.23 0.70
N MET A 165 2.29 5.01 0.42
CA MET A 165 1.09 4.37 0.97
C MET A 165 1.45 3.07 1.68
N LEU A 166 0.87 2.83 2.88
CA LEU A 166 1.04 1.61 3.67
C LEU A 166 -0.32 1.05 4.09
N TRP A 167 -0.43 -0.28 4.04
CA TRP A 167 -1.64 -1.02 4.45
C TRP A 167 -1.28 -2.42 4.94
N LEU A 168 -2.23 -3.12 5.55
CA LEU A 168 -2.07 -4.52 5.94
C LEU A 168 -2.05 -5.42 4.69
N SER A 169 -1.04 -6.27 4.57
CA SER A 169 -0.78 -7.10 3.38
C SER A 169 -1.94 -7.97 2.89
N PRO A 170 -2.81 -8.52 3.77
CA PRO A 170 -3.97 -9.29 3.32
C PRO A 170 -5.05 -8.48 2.59
N LEU A 171 -5.01 -7.13 2.67
CA LEU A 171 -6.00 -6.27 2.01
C LEU A 171 -5.91 -6.40 0.48
N SER A 172 -6.96 -6.94 -0.12
CA SER A 172 -7.04 -7.16 -1.56
C SER A 172 -7.12 -5.84 -2.32
N HIS A 173 -6.32 -5.72 -3.38
CA HIS A 173 -6.26 -4.50 -4.18
C HIS A 173 -5.92 -4.79 -5.64
N GLU A 174 -6.17 -3.82 -6.49
CA GLU A 174 -5.85 -3.84 -7.92
C GLU A 174 -5.45 -2.45 -8.40
N VAL A 175 -4.93 -2.36 -9.61
CA VAL A 175 -4.79 -1.10 -10.34
C VAL A 175 -5.74 -1.12 -11.53
N ARG A 176 -6.67 -0.15 -11.58
CA ARG A 176 -7.57 0.02 -12.71
C ARG A 176 -6.81 0.40 -13.97
N GLN A 177 -7.47 0.20 -15.11
CA GLN A 177 -6.91 0.54 -16.41
C GLN A 177 -6.27 1.93 -16.39
N ASN A 178 -5.03 2.01 -16.83
CA ASN A 178 -4.32 3.27 -16.97
C ASN A 178 -4.93 4.07 -18.13
N GLY A 179 -5.77 5.03 -17.80
CA GLY A 179 -6.44 5.93 -18.75
C GLY A 179 -5.61 7.15 -19.16
N SER A 180 -4.33 7.21 -18.75
CA SER A 180 -3.40 8.27 -19.17
C SER A 180 -2.64 7.88 -20.44
N ASP A 181 -1.91 8.83 -21.01
CA ASP A 181 -0.98 8.64 -22.12
C ASP A 181 0.45 8.31 -21.68
N LYS A 182 0.66 8.13 -20.37
CA LYS A 182 1.98 7.88 -19.75
C LYS A 182 1.98 6.59 -18.96
N ASP A 183 3.15 6.00 -18.81
CA ASP A 183 3.35 4.88 -17.91
C ASP A 183 3.08 5.30 -16.45
N ARG A 184 2.34 4.46 -15.73
CA ARG A 184 2.22 4.54 -14.28
C ARG A 184 3.35 3.73 -13.66
N ILE A 185 4.24 4.41 -12.97
CA ILE A 185 5.40 3.81 -12.31
C ILE A 185 5.16 3.80 -10.80
N SER A 186 5.45 2.68 -10.15
CA SER A 186 5.38 2.54 -8.70
C SER A 186 6.45 1.59 -8.18
N LEU A 187 6.98 1.86 -6.99
CA LEU A 187 7.90 0.99 -6.25
C LEU A 187 7.12 0.37 -5.10
N SER A 188 6.90 -0.92 -5.16
CA SER A 188 6.18 -1.69 -4.14
C SER A 188 7.13 -2.47 -3.25
N PHE A 189 6.70 -2.76 -2.03
CA PHE A 189 7.49 -3.52 -1.08
C PHE A 189 6.61 -4.27 -0.07
N ASN A 190 7.19 -5.31 0.51
CA ASN A 190 6.60 -6.13 1.56
C ASN A 190 7.48 -6.13 2.81
N VAL A 191 6.84 -6.10 3.97
CA VAL A 191 7.49 -6.05 5.28
C VAL A 191 6.94 -7.14 6.19
N MET A 192 7.84 -7.74 6.95
CA MET A 192 7.53 -8.64 8.05
C MET A 192 7.95 -8.00 9.37
N ILE A 193 7.39 -8.48 10.47
CA ILE A 193 7.86 -8.17 11.82
C ILE A 193 8.79 -9.27 12.31
N ARG A 194 9.75 -8.89 13.15
CA ARG A 194 10.64 -9.77 13.91
C ARG A 194 10.44 -9.57 15.39
N GLY A 195 10.72 -10.60 16.17
CA GLY A 195 10.59 -10.59 17.61
C GLY A 195 9.60 -11.64 18.11
N PHE A 196 9.18 -11.53 19.36
CA PHE A 196 8.21 -12.45 19.92
C PHE A 196 6.79 -11.96 19.65
N VAL A 197 6.02 -12.73 18.90
CA VAL A 197 4.61 -12.43 18.55
C VAL A 197 3.69 -13.29 19.41
N GLY A 198 2.72 -12.64 20.06
CA GLY A 198 1.82 -13.24 21.01
C GLY A 198 2.22 -12.97 22.46
N HIS A 199 1.52 -13.57 23.40
CA HIS A 199 1.78 -13.40 24.84
C HIS A 199 2.73 -14.50 25.33
N LYS A 200 3.75 -14.16 26.16
CA LYS A 200 4.70 -15.15 26.71
C LYS A 200 4.01 -16.30 27.49
N GLU A 201 2.87 -15.99 28.10
CA GLU A 201 2.06 -16.96 28.81
C GLU A 201 1.00 -17.66 27.92
N SER A 202 0.92 -17.29 26.64
CA SER A 202 0.00 -17.87 25.66
C SER A 202 0.64 -19.06 24.97
N LEU A 203 -0.12 -20.14 24.78
CA LEU A 203 0.32 -21.30 24.00
C LEU A 203 0.48 -20.99 22.50
N SER A 204 0.10 -19.81 22.07
CA SER A 204 0.18 -19.34 20.67
C SER A 204 1.35 -18.36 20.40
N GLY A 205 2.19 -18.08 21.39
CA GLY A 205 3.35 -17.23 21.21
C GLY A 205 4.39 -17.89 20.29
N VAL A 206 4.98 -17.09 19.38
CA VAL A 206 6.01 -17.53 18.43
C VAL A 206 7.11 -16.47 18.29
N SER A 207 8.34 -16.93 18.19
CA SER A 207 9.47 -16.08 17.82
C SER A 207 9.65 -16.10 16.29
N LEU A 208 9.63 -14.94 15.66
CA LEU A 208 9.79 -14.72 14.22
C LEU A 208 11.16 -14.11 13.93
#